data_af60666a42b73bbe9e103bb9f71c8b66
#
_entry.id   af60666a42b73bbe9e103bb9f71c8b66
#
_cell.length_a   1.000
_cell.length_b   1.000
_cell.length_c   1.000
_cell.angle_alpha   90.00
_cell.angle_beta   90.00
_cell.angle_gamma   90.00
#
_symmetry.space_group_name_H-M   'P 1'
#
loop_
_entity.id
_entity.type
_entity.pdbx_description
1 polymer ?
#
loop_
_entity_poly.entity_id
_entity_poly.type
_entity_poly.pdbx_seq_one_letter_code
_entity_poly.pdbx_strand_id
1 'polypeptide(L)'
;MTTLSGIGITVVMTKNITKQTVKKHILFILPYLNQGGTEKQALSLIKGLGDRYKISLLAPDGKGAPQFRALSILQRAYTKWEINFFKGFPELISAIKEIQTEQAIDLVHIHGAHELMLAVHLALSKVPILFTVHGYHGAGAKFSYQMSCWFSNWLADRVICVCEAEYNLLCELGLSKKKLHLIYNGVQEPILDFDKSLELAQKFQLDPANQIILGTAARLDEAKGLTYLLQAFAKVQGDNLRLVIAGNGDLETSLKQEAKDLGIADRVIFTGYLEDLPNLMKLFDIFVLPSLQEACSLACAEAMSQGKPVVGTCVGGIAEQVSDRQTGFIVMPRDPVSLAVKLAELIADRDLRDRFAKNGYSRYRQLFSNEIMLEKTAELYDQMIEK
;
A
#
# COMPACT_ATOMS: atom_id res chain seq x y z
N MET A 1 32.69 38.50 -70.19
CA MET A 1 33.45 37.35 -69.70
C MET A 1 33.65 37.55 -68.21
N THR A 2 32.88 36.87 -67.40
CA THR A 2 33.09 36.80 -65.94
C THR A 2 32.40 35.52 -65.43
N THR A 3 33.19 34.57 -65.13
CA THR A 3 32.82 33.26 -64.55
C THR A 3 32.57 33.41 -63.05
N LEU A 4 31.39 32.99 -62.59
CA LEU A 4 31.08 32.79 -61.16
C LEU A 4 30.99 31.29 -60.92
N SER A 5 31.91 30.78 -60.13
CA SER A 5 31.98 29.41 -59.64
C SER A 5 30.96 29.24 -58.52
N GLY A 6 30.03 28.29 -58.69
CA GLY A 6 29.05 27.88 -57.67
C GLY A 6 29.66 26.99 -56.61
N ILE A 7 29.48 27.35 -55.34
CA ILE A 7 29.81 26.50 -54.18
C ILE A 7 28.58 25.59 -53.93
N GLY A 8 28.76 24.29 -54.23
CA GLY A 8 27.75 23.27 -53.93
C GLY A 8 27.73 22.94 -52.43
N ILE A 9 26.73 23.38 -51.71
CA ILE A 9 26.46 22.95 -50.31
C ILE A 9 25.66 21.64 -50.36
N THR A 10 26.32 20.52 -50.07
CA THR A 10 25.67 19.25 -49.87
C THR A 10 25.13 19.22 -48.43
N VAL A 11 23.82 19.45 -48.28
CA VAL A 11 23.14 19.26 -46.99
C VAL A 11 22.95 17.77 -46.75
N VAL A 12 23.82 17.21 -45.93
CA VAL A 12 23.66 15.84 -45.41
C VAL A 12 22.56 15.89 -44.36
N MET A 13 21.31 15.55 -44.75
CA MET A 13 20.26 15.27 -43.77
C MET A 13 20.56 13.97 -43.06
N THR A 14 21.19 14.07 -41.89
CA THR A 14 21.23 12.96 -40.93
C THR A 14 19.81 12.76 -40.40
N LYS A 15 19.11 11.76 -40.93
CA LYS A 15 17.89 11.21 -40.28
C LYS A 15 18.32 10.63 -38.95
N ASN A 16 18.21 11.40 -37.87
CA ASN A 16 18.16 10.86 -36.52
C ASN A 16 16.87 10.03 -36.43
N ILE A 17 16.90 8.78 -36.85
CA ILE A 17 15.91 7.77 -36.52
C ILE A 17 16.19 7.46 -35.03
N THR A 18 15.57 8.19 -34.12
CA THR A 18 15.40 7.73 -32.74
C THR A 18 14.67 6.39 -32.86
N LYS A 19 15.41 5.29 -32.68
CA LYS A 19 14.79 3.98 -32.45
C LYS A 19 13.85 4.17 -31.25
N GLN A 20 12.56 4.28 -31.50
CA GLN A 20 11.56 4.14 -30.44
C GLN A 20 11.76 2.73 -29.87
N THR A 21 12.43 2.64 -28.73
CA THR A 21 12.58 1.38 -28.00
C THR A 21 11.17 0.93 -27.64
N VAL A 22 10.78 -0.22 -28.17
CA VAL A 22 9.47 -0.81 -27.85
C VAL A 22 9.45 -1.06 -26.34
N LYS A 23 8.51 -0.42 -25.65
CA LYS A 23 8.35 -0.60 -24.20
C LYS A 23 8.12 -2.09 -23.88
N LYS A 24 8.82 -2.60 -22.88
CA LYS A 24 8.60 -3.93 -22.34
C LYS A 24 7.19 -4.06 -21.76
N HIS A 25 6.56 -5.22 -21.92
CA HIS A 25 5.16 -5.44 -21.55
C HIS A 25 5.06 -6.24 -20.25
N ILE A 26 4.49 -5.60 -19.22
CA ILE A 26 4.24 -6.17 -17.91
C ILE A 26 2.75 -6.50 -17.77
N LEU A 27 2.42 -7.75 -17.48
CA LEU A 27 1.06 -8.17 -17.15
C LEU A 27 0.89 -8.19 -15.63
N PHE A 28 0.04 -7.32 -15.09
CA PHE A 28 -0.41 -7.36 -13.70
C PHE A 28 -1.58 -8.31 -13.54
N ILE A 29 -1.53 -9.18 -12.52
CA ILE A 29 -2.65 -10.06 -12.16
C ILE A 29 -2.99 -9.85 -10.68
N LEU A 30 -4.25 -9.47 -10.41
CA LEU A 30 -4.78 -9.28 -9.07
C LEU A 30 -5.93 -10.25 -8.81
N PRO A 31 -6.05 -10.80 -7.58
CA PRO A 31 -7.12 -11.74 -7.24
C PRO A 31 -8.49 -11.06 -7.05
N TYR A 32 -8.50 -9.75 -6.83
CA TYR A 32 -9.70 -8.92 -6.62
C TYR A 32 -9.40 -7.45 -6.87
N LEU A 33 -10.45 -6.63 -7.09
CA LEU A 33 -10.39 -5.17 -7.13
C LEU A 33 -11.33 -4.59 -6.06
N ASN A 34 -10.94 -4.72 -4.80
CA ASN A 34 -11.63 -4.08 -3.67
C ASN A 34 -11.03 -2.67 -3.41
N GLN A 35 -11.12 -2.17 -2.19
CA GLN A 35 -10.52 -0.89 -1.78
C GLN A 35 -9.50 -1.12 -0.65
N GLY A 36 -8.57 -2.06 -0.86
CA GLY A 36 -7.57 -2.48 0.10
C GLY A 36 -6.16 -1.97 -0.20
N GLY A 37 -5.20 -2.38 0.65
CA GLY A 37 -3.79 -2.02 0.51
C GLY A 37 -3.14 -2.63 -0.72
N THR A 38 -3.47 -3.88 -1.06
CA THR A 38 -2.97 -4.59 -2.24
C THR A 38 -3.29 -3.84 -3.53
N GLU A 39 -4.56 -3.42 -3.68
CA GLU A 39 -5.02 -2.69 -4.87
C GLU A 39 -4.44 -1.28 -4.91
N LYS A 40 -4.35 -0.58 -3.78
CA LYS A 40 -3.71 0.74 -3.72
C LYS A 40 -2.25 0.67 -4.18
N GLN A 41 -1.49 -0.35 -3.72
CA GLN A 41 -0.12 -0.53 -4.14
C GLN A 41 -0.02 -0.87 -5.63
N ALA A 42 -0.81 -1.83 -6.13
CA ALA A 42 -0.83 -2.18 -7.55
C ALA A 42 -1.19 -0.98 -8.44
N LEU A 43 -2.20 -0.18 -8.03
CA LEU A 43 -2.59 1.04 -8.72
C LEU A 43 -1.45 2.06 -8.78
N SER A 44 -0.71 2.21 -7.67
CA SER A 44 0.44 3.10 -7.57
C SER A 44 1.57 2.67 -8.52
N LEU A 45 1.89 1.35 -8.55
CA LEU A 45 2.87 0.78 -9.48
C LEU A 45 2.46 0.97 -10.93
N ILE A 46 1.20 0.67 -11.28
CA ILE A 46 0.69 0.81 -12.65
C ILE A 46 0.77 2.26 -13.12
N LYS A 47 0.34 3.21 -12.28
CA LYS A 47 0.41 4.65 -12.59
C LYS A 47 1.85 5.13 -12.75
N GLY A 48 2.71 4.77 -11.80
CA GLY A 48 4.08 5.28 -11.76
C GLY A 48 5.02 4.65 -12.78
N LEU A 49 4.74 3.43 -13.25
CA LEU A 49 5.57 2.71 -14.20
C LEU A 49 5.03 2.71 -15.65
N GLY A 50 3.82 3.24 -15.89
CA GLY A 50 3.18 3.24 -17.21
C GLY A 50 3.94 4.03 -18.28
N ASP A 51 4.75 5.00 -17.90
CA ASP A 51 5.62 5.72 -18.84
C ASP A 51 6.83 4.89 -19.28
N ARG A 52 7.34 4.00 -18.42
CA ARG A 52 8.51 3.16 -18.69
C ARG A 52 8.15 1.84 -19.36
N TYR A 53 7.05 1.21 -18.95
CA TYR A 53 6.58 -0.07 -19.44
C TYR A 53 5.21 0.04 -20.09
N LYS A 54 4.90 -0.86 -21.02
CA LYS A 54 3.51 -1.12 -21.39
C LYS A 54 2.91 -2.02 -20.31
N ILE A 55 1.73 -1.67 -19.82
CA ILE A 55 1.08 -2.40 -18.73
C ILE A 55 -0.29 -2.90 -19.19
N SER A 56 -0.60 -4.16 -18.85
CA SER A 56 -1.93 -4.75 -18.93
C SER A 56 -2.35 -5.24 -17.55
N LEU A 57 -3.65 -5.23 -17.28
CA LEU A 57 -4.24 -5.68 -16.03
C LEU A 57 -5.24 -6.80 -16.26
N LEU A 58 -5.12 -7.86 -15.49
CA LEU A 58 -6.07 -8.96 -15.42
C LEU A 58 -6.55 -9.14 -13.98
N ALA A 59 -7.83 -8.88 -13.74
CA ALA A 59 -8.42 -8.92 -12.40
C ALA A 59 -9.93 -9.14 -12.47
N PRO A 60 -10.56 -9.81 -11.47
CA PRO A 60 -12.01 -9.82 -11.34
C PRO A 60 -12.55 -8.41 -11.10
N ASP A 61 -13.80 -8.18 -11.49
CA ASP A 61 -14.47 -6.91 -11.20
C ASP A 61 -14.73 -6.71 -9.69
N GLY A 62 -14.81 -5.46 -9.24
CA GLY A 62 -15.02 -5.14 -7.83
C GLY A 62 -15.18 -3.64 -7.57
N LYS A 63 -15.38 -3.26 -6.30
CA LYS A 63 -15.62 -1.86 -5.90
C LYS A 63 -14.47 -0.90 -6.25
N GLY A 64 -13.24 -1.39 -6.34
CA GLY A 64 -12.06 -0.62 -6.74
C GLY A 64 -11.86 -0.50 -8.26
N ALA A 65 -12.58 -1.29 -9.08
CA ALA A 65 -12.41 -1.34 -10.53
C ALA A 65 -12.51 0.02 -11.24
N PRO A 66 -13.38 0.99 -10.84
CA PRO A 66 -13.44 2.28 -11.49
C PRO A 66 -12.11 3.02 -11.53
N GLN A 67 -11.29 2.93 -10.47
CA GLN A 67 -9.98 3.59 -10.41
C GLN A 67 -8.98 3.02 -11.42
N PHE A 68 -9.07 1.70 -11.70
CA PHE A 68 -8.25 1.05 -12.72
C PHE A 68 -8.78 1.29 -14.12
N ARG A 69 -10.11 1.32 -14.32
CA ARG A 69 -10.72 1.64 -15.62
C ARG A 69 -10.39 3.05 -16.12
N ALA A 70 -10.12 3.97 -15.20
CA ALA A 70 -9.65 5.32 -15.56
C ALA A 70 -8.23 5.34 -16.16
N LEU A 71 -7.48 4.22 -16.07
CA LEU A 71 -6.16 4.09 -16.66
C LEU A 71 -6.29 3.71 -18.14
N SER A 72 -5.49 4.33 -18.99
CA SER A 72 -5.45 4.01 -20.44
C SER A 72 -4.62 2.74 -20.71
N ILE A 73 -4.93 1.64 -20.04
CA ILE A 73 -4.26 0.34 -20.17
C ILE A 73 -5.25 -0.74 -20.63
N LEU A 74 -4.74 -1.80 -21.26
CA LEU A 74 -5.55 -2.97 -21.57
C LEU A 74 -5.97 -3.67 -20.26
N GLN A 75 -7.29 -3.78 -20.05
CA GLN A 75 -7.86 -4.47 -18.89
C GLN A 75 -8.80 -5.58 -19.34
N ARG A 76 -8.67 -6.74 -18.70
CA ARG A 76 -9.58 -7.86 -18.88
C ARG A 76 -10.03 -8.38 -17.52
N ALA A 77 -11.28 -8.84 -17.46
CA ALA A 77 -11.83 -9.46 -16.27
C ALA A 77 -11.87 -10.98 -16.42
N TYR A 78 -11.81 -11.66 -15.29
CA TYR A 78 -12.07 -13.11 -15.20
C TYR A 78 -13.00 -13.40 -14.02
N THR A 79 -13.70 -14.53 -14.04
CA THR A 79 -14.52 -14.96 -12.92
C THR A 79 -13.62 -15.36 -11.73
N LYS A 80 -13.93 -14.88 -10.53
CA LYS A 80 -13.20 -15.31 -9.32
C LYS A 80 -13.22 -16.83 -9.20
N TRP A 81 -12.06 -17.45 -9.25
CA TRP A 81 -11.89 -18.89 -9.16
C TRP A 81 -12.31 -19.45 -7.78
N GLU A 82 -12.20 -18.65 -6.71
CA GLU A 82 -12.70 -18.97 -5.36
C GLU A 82 -14.23 -19.19 -5.34
N ILE A 83 -14.97 -18.47 -6.20
CA ILE A 83 -16.41 -18.62 -6.35
C ILE A 83 -16.75 -19.80 -7.26
N ASN A 84 -16.01 -19.97 -8.35
CA ASN A 84 -16.20 -21.05 -9.32
C ASN A 84 -14.85 -21.43 -9.98
N PHE A 85 -14.17 -22.40 -9.39
CA PHE A 85 -12.87 -22.87 -9.88
C PHE A 85 -12.93 -23.41 -11.31
N PHE A 86 -13.93 -24.21 -11.64
CA PHE A 86 -14.06 -24.84 -12.97
C PHE A 86 -14.30 -23.83 -14.09
N LYS A 87 -14.79 -22.64 -13.77
CA LYS A 87 -15.00 -21.55 -14.72
C LYS A 87 -13.85 -20.55 -14.68
N GLY A 88 -13.53 -20.05 -13.51
CA GLY A 88 -12.60 -18.92 -13.34
C GLY A 88 -11.16 -19.26 -13.72
N PHE A 89 -10.70 -20.47 -13.43
CA PHE A 89 -9.31 -20.88 -13.73
C PHE A 89 -9.05 -21.05 -15.23
N PRO A 90 -9.91 -21.74 -16.04
CA PRO A 90 -9.77 -21.76 -17.49
C PRO A 90 -9.93 -20.39 -18.16
N GLU A 91 -10.85 -19.54 -17.67
CA GLU A 91 -11.01 -18.17 -18.17
C GLU A 91 -9.73 -17.34 -17.96
N LEU A 92 -9.11 -17.46 -16.80
CA LEU A 92 -7.85 -16.79 -16.49
C LEU A 92 -6.74 -17.22 -17.49
N ILE A 93 -6.58 -18.52 -17.71
CA ILE A 93 -5.61 -19.04 -18.68
C ILE A 93 -5.90 -18.55 -20.11
N SER A 94 -7.17 -18.54 -20.53
CA SER A 94 -7.57 -18.04 -21.85
C SER A 94 -7.24 -16.54 -22.00
N ALA A 95 -7.62 -15.74 -21.01
CA ALA A 95 -7.35 -14.30 -21.02
C ALA A 95 -5.85 -13.98 -21.07
N ILE A 96 -5.00 -14.73 -20.36
CA ILE A 96 -3.54 -14.59 -20.42
C ILE A 96 -3.04 -14.89 -21.85
N LYS A 97 -3.49 -15.97 -22.48
CA LYS A 97 -3.10 -16.35 -23.84
C LYS A 97 -3.58 -15.33 -24.88
N GLU A 98 -4.76 -14.77 -24.73
CA GLU A 98 -5.29 -13.72 -25.59
C GLU A 98 -4.41 -12.47 -25.52
N ILE A 99 -4.08 -11.99 -24.30
CA ILE A 99 -3.18 -10.86 -24.12
C ILE A 99 -1.81 -11.13 -24.76
N GLN A 100 -1.25 -12.33 -24.55
CA GLN A 100 0.01 -12.76 -25.15
C GLN A 100 -0.04 -12.74 -26.69
N THR A 101 -1.20 -13.07 -27.30
CA THR A 101 -1.37 -13.08 -28.76
C THR A 101 -1.47 -11.66 -29.31
N GLU A 102 -2.13 -10.77 -28.58
CA GLU A 102 -2.24 -9.34 -28.96
C GLU A 102 -0.87 -8.64 -28.85
N GLN A 103 -0.13 -8.95 -27.80
CA GLN A 103 1.23 -8.47 -27.59
C GLN A 103 2.01 -9.38 -26.64
N ALA A 104 3.22 -9.74 -27.06
CA ALA A 104 4.12 -10.55 -26.24
C ALA A 104 4.31 -9.92 -24.83
N ILE A 105 4.14 -10.76 -23.80
CA ILE A 105 4.33 -10.41 -22.40
C ILE A 105 5.79 -10.70 -22.04
N ASP A 106 6.50 -9.70 -21.53
CA ASP A 106 7.91 -9.81 -21.10
C ASP A 106 8.03 -10.26 -19.62
N LEU A 107 7.04 -9.92 -18.76
CA LEU A 107 7.00 -10.28 -17.34
C LEU A 107 5.57 -10.32 -16.83
N VAL A 108 5.27 -11.24 -15.91
CA VAL A 108 4.00 -11.25 -15.16
C VAL A 108 4.25 -10.89 -13.72
N HIS A 109 3.54 -9.87 -13.21
CA HIS A 109 3.57 -9.47 -11.80
C HIS A 109 2.24 -9.82 -11.12
N ILE A 110 2.30 -10.76 -10.19
CA ILE A 110 1.15 -11.29 -9.46
C ILE A 110 1.13 -10.70 -8.04
N HIS A 111 -0.03 -10.24 -7.59
CA HIS A 111 -0.23 -9.71 -6.25
C HIS A 111 -1.13 -10.61 -5.40
N GLY A 112 -0.68 -10.95 -4.21
CA GLY A 112 -1.49 -11.50 -3.11
C GLY A 112 -1.86 -12.99 -3.18
N ALA A 113 -2.34 -13.49 -4.31
CA ALA A 113 -2.82 -14.89 -4.44
C ALA A 113 -1.78 -15.77 -5.15
N HIS A 114 -1.12 -16.62 -4.39
CA HIS A 114 -0.05 -17.48 -4.89
C HIS A 114 -0.53 -18.54 -5.91
N GLU A 115 -1.80 -18.94 -5.86
CA GLU A 115 -2.41 -19.91 -6.76
C GLU A 115 -2.45 -19.44 -8.21
N LEU A 116 -2.49 -18.11 -8.42
CA LEU A 116 -2.49 -17.52 -9.77
C LEU A 116 -1.21 -17.82 -10.54
N MET A 117 -0.10 -18.11 -9.84
CA MET A 117 1.16 -18.51 -10.48
C MET A 117 1.01 -19.78 -11.31
N LEU A 118 0.16 -20.73 -10.88
CA LEU A 118 -0.09 -21.95 -11.63
C LEU A 118 -0.79 -21.66 -12.98
N ALA A 119 -1.77 -20.76 -13.00
CA ALA A 119 -2.45 -20.37 -14.24
C ALA A 119 -1.48 -19.71 -15.23
N VAL A 120 -0.61 -18.83 -14.72
CA VAL A 120 0.44 -18.19 -15.53
C VAL A 120 1.40 -19.22 -16.11
N HIS A 121 1.89 -20.14 -15.28
CA HIS A 121 2.83 -21.18 -15.73
C HIS A 121 2.22 -22.09 -16.83
N LEU A 122 0.93 -22.45 -16.71
CA LEU A 122 0.21 -23.23 -17.72
C LEU A 122 -0.07 -22.44 -19.00
N ALA A 123 -0.21 -21.12 -18.90
CA ALA A 123 -0.43 -20.26 -20.05
C ALA A 123 0.88 -19.85 -20.75
N LEU A 124 1.93 -19.55 -19.96
CA LEU A 124 3.18 -18.89 -20.39
C LEU A 124 4.40 -19.54 -19.72
N SER A 125 4.83 -20.69 -20.20
CA SER A 125 5.90 -21.48 -19.55
C SER A 125 7.30 -20.83 -19.52
N LYS A 126 7.53 -19.76 -20.29
CA LYS A 126 8.86 -19.12 -20.43
C LYS A 126 8.90 -17.65 -19.98
N VAL A 127 7.76 -17.10 -19.58
CA VAL A 127 7.69 -15.71 -19.12
C VAL A 127 8.01 -15.65 -17.62
N PRO A 128 8.94 -14.78 -17.18
CA PRO A 128 9.29 -14.69 -15.78
C PRO A 128 8.11 -14.22 -14.92
N ILE A 129 7.99 -14.81 -13.72
CA ILE A 129 6.94 -14.52 -12.75
C ILE A 129 7.53 -13.82 -11.54
N LEU A 130 7.07 -12.59 -11.28
CA LEU A 130 7.27 -11.87 -10.05
C LEU A 130 6.02 -11.98 -9.18
N PHE A 131 6.19 -12.31 -7.92
CA PHE A 131 5.10 -12.41 -6.96
C PHE A 131 5.29 -11.45 -5.78
N THR A 132 4.28 -10.61 -5.46
CA THR A 132 4.29 -9.77 -4.26
C THR A 132 3.38 -10.35 -3.19
N VAL A 133 3.96 -10.63 -2.01
CA VAL A 133 3.24 -11.03 -0.80
C VAL A 133 2.77 -9.77 -0.07
N HIS A 134 1.47 -9.72 0.29
CA HIS A 134 0.85 -8.58 0.97
C HIS A 134 0.40 -8.87 2.40
N GLY A 135 0.85 -9.98 2.95
CA GLY A 135 0.40 -10.45 4.25
C GLY A 135 -0.85 -11.33 4.19
N TYR A 136 -0.83 -12.37 4.98
CA TYR A 136 -1.99 -13.21 5.21
C TYR A 136 -2.46 -13.04 6.65
N HIS A 137 -3.76 -12.94 6.85
CA HIS A 137 -4.37 -12.65 8.15
C HIS A 137 -5.37 -13.74 8.55
N GLY A 138 -5.69 -13.80 9.84
CA GLY A 138 -6.67 -14.74 10.39
C GLY A 138 -6.12 -16.14 10.67
N ALA A 139 -7.01 -17.06 11.00
CA ALA A 139 -6.66 -18.42 11.48
C ALA A 139 -5.88 -19.27 10.45
N GLY A 140 -6.09 -19.02 9.15
CA GLY A 140 -5.42 -19.73 8.05
C GLY A 140 -4.08 -19.12 7.62
N ALA A 141 -3.64 -18.00 8.20
CA ALA A 141 -2.46 -17.26 7.73
C ALA A 141 -1.20 -18.11 7.61
N LYS A 142 -0.90 -18.93 8.62
CA LYS A 142 0.29 -19.80 8.61
C LYS A 142 0.27 -20.79 7.43
N PHE A 143 -0.87 -21.39 7.16
CA PHE A 143 -1.03 -22.31 6.02
C PHE A 143 -0.88 -21.56 4.70
N SER A 144 -1.48 -20.37 4.56
CA SER A 144 -1.33 -19.54 3.37
C SER A 144 0.13 -19.14 3.12
N TYR A 145 0.90 -18.80 4.15
CA TYR A 145 2.33 -18.55 4.02
C TYR A 145 3.11 -19.80 3.59
N GLN A 146 2.80 -20.99 4.13
CA GLN A 146 3.42 -22.25 3.70
C GLN A 146 3.14 -22.58 2.24
N MET A 147 1.88 -22.43 1.81
CA MET A 147 1.49 -22.61 0.42
C MET A 147 2.16 -21.60 -0.51
N SER A 148 2.22 -20.33 -0.07
CA SER A 148 2.92 -19.27 -0.81
C SER A 148 4.41 -19.60 -1.00
N CYS A 149 5.09 -20.09 0.05
CA CYS A 149 6.46 -20.58 -0.04
C CYS A 149 6.60 -21.71 -1.05
N TRP A 150 5.71 -22.70 -0.97
CA TRP A 150 5.75 -23.86 -1.85
C TRP A 150 5.57 -23.46 -3.32
N PHE A 151 4.50 -22.72 -3.64
CA PHE A 151 4.27 -22.22 -5.01
C PHE A 151 5.43 -21.35 -5.51
N SER A 152 5.93 -20.43 -4.66
CA SER A 152 7.01 -19.52 -5.05
C SER A 152 8.33 -20.23 -5.30
N ASN A 153 8.65 -21.28 -4.55
CA ASN A 153 9.87 -22.05 -4.80
C ASN A 153 9.85 -22.72 -6.20
N TRP A 154 8.67 -23.15 -6.65
CA TRP A 154 8.54 -23.86 -7.92
C TRP A 154 8.23 -22.95 -9.11
N LEU A 155 7.42 -21.91 -8.94
CA LEU A 155 6.84 -21.17 -10.04
C LEU A 155 7.29 -19.71 -10.13
N ALA A 156 7.64 -19.04 -9.01
CA ALA A 156 8.11 -17.67 -9.07
C ALA A 156 9.61 -17.58 -9.38
N ASP A 157 10.02 -16.64 -10.20
CA ASP A 157 11.43 -16.29 -10.41
C ASP A 157 11.93 -15.37 -9.30
N ARG A 158 11.09 -14.40 -8.87
CA ARG A 158 11.36 -13.49 -7.78
C ARG A 158 10.10 -13.27 -6.93
N VAL A 159 10.31 -12.92 -5.67
CA VAL A 159 9.25 -12.63 -4.69
C VAL A 159 9.56 -11.32 -3.98
N ILE A 160 8.64 -10.38 -4.00
CA ILE A 160 8.69 -9.16 -3.19
C ILE A 160 8.00 -9.41 -1.85
N CYS A 161 8.70 -9.15 -0.75
CA CYS A 161 8.16 -9.00 0.59
C CYS A 161 8.01 -7.51 0.88
N VAL A 162 6.86 -7.10 1.42
CA VAL A 162 6.57 -5.69 1.69
C VAL A 162 7.06 -5.22 3.06
N CYS A 163 7.64 -6.12 3.87
CA CYS A 163 8.30 -5.84 5.15
C CYS A 163 9.34 -6.92 5.50
N GLU A 164 10.28 -6.59 6.40
CA GLU A 164 11.30 -7.52 6.87
C GLU A 164 10.70 -8.69 7.66
N ALA A 165 9.64 -8.44 8.43
CA ALA A 165 8.94 -9.49 9.17
C ALA A 165 8.45 -10.60 8.22
N GLU A 166 7.86 -10.25 7.08
CA GLU A 166 7.45 -11.24 6.06
C GLU A 166 8.66 -11.88 5.37
N TYR A 167 9.68 -11.09 5.05
CA TYR A 167 10.92 -11.61 4.46
C TYR A 167 11.53 -12.69 5.34
N ASN A 168 11.67 -12.43 6.65
CA ASN A 168 12.22 -13.38 7.61
C ASN A 168 11.32 -14.62 7.76
N LEU A 169 10.01 -14.43 7.88
CA LEU A 169 9.05 -15.53 7.96
C LEU A 169 9.13 -16.45 6.73
N LEU A 170 9.19 -15.90 5.52
CA LEU A 170 9.29 -16.71 4.31
C LEU A 170 10.65 -17.42 4.20
N CYS A 171 11.74 -16.82 4.71
CA CYS A 171 13.04 -17.51 4.85
C CYS A 171 12.95 -18.70 5.81
N GLU A 172 12.32 -18.52 6.98
CA GLU A 172 12.12 -19.57 7.98
C GLU A 172 11.26 -20.73 7.44
N LEU A 173 10.29 -20.40 6.59
CA LEU A 173 9.44 -21.39 5.91
C LEU A 173 10.12 -22.05 4.70
N GLY A 174 11.38 -21.71 4.40
CA GLY A 174 12.19 -22.39 3.39
C GLY A 174 12.12 -21.79 1.99
N LEU A 175 11.65 -20.56 1.84
CA LEU A 175 11.77 -19.86 0.55
C LEU A 175 13.21 -19.42 0.31
N SER A 176 13.73 -19.71 -0.89
CA SER A 176 15.10 -19.37 -1.27
C SER A 176 15.36 -17.87 -1.17
N LYS A 177 16.37 -17.48 -0.38
CA LYS A 177 16.82 -16.07 -0.26
C LYS A 177 17.20 -15.43 -1.59
N LYS A 178 17.63 -16.22 -2.57
CA LYS A 178 17.97 -15.73 -3.92
C LYS A 178 16.76 -15.21 -4.69
N LYS A 179 15.55 -15.63 -4.30
CA LYS A 179 14.30 -15.19 -4.90
C LYS A 179 13.66 -14.01 -4.17
N LEU A 180 14.01 -13.79 -2.90
CA LEU A 180 13.40 -12.80 -2.02
C LEU A 180 13.99 -11.40 -2.21
N HIS A 181 13.12 -10.41 -2.31
CA HIS A 181 13.46 -9.00 -2.39
C HIS A 181 12.59 -8.21 -1.40
N LEU A 182 13.22 -7.36 -0.60
CA LEU A 182 12.52 -6.45 0.31
C LEU A 182 12.25 -5.13 -0.42
N ILE A 183 10.98 -4.87 -0.72
CA ILE A 183 10.52 -3.59 -1.28
C ILE A 183 9.31 -3.16 -0.48
N TYR A 184 9.48 -2.17 0.40
CA TYR A 184 8.39 -1.61 1.19
C TYR A 184 7.30 -1.01 0.32
N ASN A 185 6.05 -1.06 0.78
CA ASN A 185 4.96 -0.33 0.16
C ASN A 185 5.25 1.17 0.20
N GLY A 186 5.17 1.81 -0.96
CA GLY A 186 5.31 3.24 -1.10
C GLY A 186 3.97 3.95 -1.15
N VAL A 187 3.91 5.14 -0.57
CA VAL A 187 2.77 6.05 -0.70
C VAL A 187 3.22 7.36 -1.32
N GLN A 188 2.35 7.97 -2.10
CA GLN A 188 2.60 9.29 -2.66
C GLN A 188 2.34 10.36 -1.60
N GLU A 189 3.21 11.35 -1.52
CA GLU A 189 2.96 12.53 -0.71
C GLU A 189 1.68 13.22 -1.20
N PRO A 190 0.67 13.43 -0.34
CA PRO A 190 -0.60 13.97 -0.78
C PRO A 190 -0.50 15.45 -1.15
N ILE A 191 -1.24 15.84 -2.18
CA ILE A 191 -1.53 17.24 -2.44
C ILE A 191 -2.68 17.63 -1.51
N LEU A 192 -2.38 18.46 -0.53
CA LEU A 192 -3.36 18.90 0.46
C LEU A 192 -4.12 20.13 -0.02
N ASP A 193 -5.40 20.16 0.29
CA ASP A 193 -6.30 21.27 0.03
C ASP A 193 -6.76 21.85 1.38
N PHE A 194 -6.39 23.10 1.62
CA PHE A 194 -6.68 23.76 2.90
C PHE A 194 -8.18 23.96 3.12
N ASP A 195 -8.92 24.34 2.06
CA ASP A 195 -10.36 24.58 2.17
C ASP A 195 -11.10 23.29 2.48
N LYS A 196 -10.73 22.18 1.87
CA LYS A 196 -11.28 20.86 2.19
C LYS A 196 -10.95 20.41 3.60
N SER A 197 -9.73 20.68 4.09
CA SER A 197 -9.38 20.39 5.48
C SER A 197 -10.27 21.19 6.45
N LEU A 198 -10.54 22.45 6.13
CA LEU A 198 -11.43 23.31 6.93
C LEU A 198 -12.89 22.81 6.87
N GLU A 199 -13.39 22.44 5.71
CA GLU A 199 -14.73 21.84 5.54
C GLU A 199 -14.87 20.56 6.38
N LEU A 200 -13.84 19.70 6.38
CA LEU A 200 -13.84 18.50 7.20
C LEU A 200 -13.78 18.80 8.70
N ALA A 201 -13.01 19.81 9.10
CA ALA A 201 -12.99 20.27 10.49
C ALA A 201 -14.38 20.73 10.94
N GLN A 202 -15.06 21.54 10.13
CA GLN A 202 -16.44 21.99 10.41
C GLN A 202 -17.43 20.83 10.44
N LYS A 203 -17.38 19.93 9.44
CA LYS A 203 -18.28 18.78 9.35
C LYS A 203 -18.20 17.87 10.57
N PHE A 204 -17.00 17.65 11.10
CA PHE A 204 -16.75 16.78 12.24
C PHE A 204 -16.61 17.53 13.57
N GLN A 205 -16.92 18.83 13.59
CA GLN A 205 -16.84 19.69 14.79
C GLN A 205 -15.47 19.62 15.48
N LEU A 206 -14.41 19.61 14.67
CA LEU A 206 -13.02 19.66 15.13
C LEU A 206 -12.53 21.11 15.18
N ASP A 207 -11.80 21.44 16.24
CA ASP A 207 -11.13 22.73 16.41
C ASP A 207 -9.61 22.52 16.56
N PRO A 208 -8.87 22.45 15.44
CA PRO A 208 -7.42 22.18 15.47
C PRO A 208 -6.60 23.26 16.20
N ALA A 209 -7.18 24.44 16.46
CA ALA A 209 -6.49 25.51 17.21
C ALA A 209 -6.51 25.26 18.71
N ASN A 210 -7.58 24.64 19.23
CA ASN A 210 -7.79 24.48 20.67
C ASN A 210 -7.87 23.02 21.13
N GLN A 211 -7.89 22.07 20.19
CA GLN A 211 -7.97 20.63 20.47
C GLN A 211 -6.68 19.92 20.07
N ILE A 212 -6.37 18.83 20.74
CA ILE A 212 -5.39 17.83 20.29
C ILE A 212 -6.18 16.68 19.70
N ILE A 213 -5.94 16.41 18.40
CA ILE A 213 -6.70 15.45 17.61
C ILE A 213 -5.85 14.20 17.40
N LEU A 214 -6.27 13.11 18.02
CA LEU A 214 -5.73 11.79 17.75
C LEU A 214 -6.52 11.19 16.57
N GLY A 215 -5.84 10.58 15.61
CA GLY A 215 -6.50 10.00 14.47
C GLY A 215 -6.03 8.60 14.15
N THR A 216 -6.92 7.78 13.63
CA THR A 216 -6.61 6.49 13.00
C THR A 216 -7.39 6.33 11.71
N ALA A 217 -6.82 5.60 10.74
CA ALA A 217 -7.47 5.29 9.47
C ALA A 217 -7.30 3.80 9.18
N ALA A 218 -8.39 3.04 9.27
CA ALA A 218 -8.36 1.59 9.18
C ALA A 218 -9.72 1.00 8.83
N ARG A 219 -9.72 -0.27 8.39
CA ARG A 219 -10.95 -1.06 8.41
C ARG A 219 -11.36 -1.31 9.87
N LEU A 220 -12.66 -1.30 10.14
CA LEU A 220 -13.17 -1.56 11.48
C LEU A 220 -13.36 -3.07 11.68
N ASP A 221 -12.26 -3.79 11.77
CA ASP A 221 -12.18 -5.24 12.02
C ASP A 221 -11.25 -5.56 13.19
N GLU A 222 -11.28 -6.83 13.66
CA GLU A 222 -10.48 -7.28 14.81
C GLU A 222 -8.98 -7.08 14.61
N ALA A 223 -8.48 -7.25 13.39
CA ALA A 223 -7.04 -7.15 13.10
C ALA A 223 -6.48 -5.74 13.39
N LYS A 224 -7.34 -4.71 13.40
CA LYS A 224 -6.94 -3.31 13.64
C LYS A 224 -6.95 -2.89 15.10
N GLY A 225 -7.47 -3.71 16.01
CA GLY A 225 -7.34 -3.53 17.46
C GLY A 225 -7.96 -2.23 18.01
N LEU A 226 -8.98 -1.68 17.37
CA LEU A 226 -9.57 -0.37 17.73
C LEU A 226 -10.22 -0.35 19.12
N THR A 227 -10.68 -1.48 19.63
CA THR A 227 -11.11 -1.66 21.02
C THR A 227 -10.02 -1.22 22.00
N TYR A 228 -8.77 -1.63 21.78
CA TYR A 228 -7.64 -1.23 22.64
C TYR A 228 -7.33 0.26 22.54
N LEU A 229 -7.58 0.88 21.39
CA LEU A 229 -7.46 2.32 21.25
C LEU A 229 -8.53 3.07 22.07
N LEU A 230 -9.79 2.63 22.02
CA LEU A 230 -10.86 3.22 22.83
C LEU A 230 -10.56 3.09 24.32
N GLN A 231 -10.13 1.91 24.77
CA GLN A 231 -9.74 1.67 26.16
C GLN A 231 -8.53 2.51 26.60
N ALA A 232 -7.56 2.73 25.71
CA ALA A 232 -6.42 3.59 25.98
C ALA A 232 -6.86 5.06 26.03
N PHE A 233 -7.68 5.53 25.09
CA PHE A 233 -8.16 6.89 25.03
C PHE A 233 -9.01 7.26 26.24
N ALA A 234 -9.82 6.33 26.78
CA ALA A 234 -10.59 6.51 28.00
C ALA A 234 -9.71 6.77 29.24
N LYS A 235 -8.46 6.32 29.24
CA LYS A 235 -7.50 6.54 30.35
C LYS A 235 -6.75 7.86 30.24
N VAL A 236 -6.80 8.52 29.09
CA VAL A 236 -6.12 9.80 28.87
C VAL A 236 -7.08 10.95 29.23
N GLN A 237 -6.62 11.84 30.11
CA GLN A 237 -7.40 12.98 30.57
C GLN A 237 -7.19 14.21 29.68
N GLY A 238 -8.22 15.01 29.52
CA GLY A 238 -8.22 16.29 28.82
C GLY A 238 -9.54 16.52 28.06
N ASP A 239 -10.20 17.62 28.36
CA ASP A 239 -11.48 17.99 27.73
C ASP A 239 -11.31 18.46 26.28
N ASN A 240 -10.10 18.88 25.94
CA ASN A 240 -9.73 19.33 24.59
C ASN A 240 -9.23 18.17 23.67
N LEU A 241 -9.34 16.92 24.11
CA LEU A 241 -8.92 15.78 23.29
C LEU A 241 -10.05 15.27 22.40
N ARG A 242 -9.73 14.95 21.17
CA ARG A 242 -10.64 14.27 20.23
C ARG A 242 -9.96 13.05 19.64
N LEU A 243 -10.72 11.97 19.48
CA LEU A 243 -10.30 10.78 18.76
C LEU A 243 -11.12 10.63 17.48
N VAL A 244 -10.46 10.63 16.34
CA VAL A 244 -11.09 10.46 15.02
C VAL A 244 -10.76 9.07 14.48
N ILE A 245 -11.79 8.29 14.20
CA ILE A 245 -11.69 6.94 13.64
C ILE A 245 -12.25 7.00 12.22
N ALA A 246 -11.37 6.98 11.22
CA ALA A 246 -11.74 6.99 9.82
C ALA A 246 -11.73 5.57 9.24
N GLY A 247 -12.81 5.20 8.57
CA GLY A 247 -13.02 3.90 7.94
C GLY A 247 -14.35 3.27 8.28
N ASN A 248 -14.61 2.10 7.73
CA ASN A 248 -15.80 1.29 7.96
C ASN A 248 -15.44 -0.18 8.18
N GLY A 249 -16.39 -0.97 8.68
CA GLY A 249 -16.24 -2.41 8.90
C GLY A 249 -17.25 -2.96 9.87
N ASP A 250 -17.20 -4.28 10.05
CA ASP A 250 -18.22 -5.03 10.80
C ASP A 250 -18.27 -4.65 12.30
N LEU A 251 -17.18 -4.12 12.85
CA LEU A 251 -17.12 -3.72 14.25
C LEU A 251 -17.62 -2.30 14.54
N GLU A 252 -18.11 -1.55 13.55
CA GLU A 252 -18.51 -0.15 13.75
C GLU A 252 -19.54 0.01 14.88
N THR A 253 -20.58 -0.81 14.88
CA THR A 253 -21.64 -0.76 15.90
C THR A 253 -21.13 -1.09 17.29
N SER A 254 -20.31 -2.13 17.42
CA SER A 254 -19.72 -2.55 18.71
C SER A 254 -18.74 -1.52 19.26
N LEU A 255 -17.91 -0.92 18.40
CA LEU A 255 -16.96 0.13 18.80
C LEU A 255 -17.69 1.40 19.27
N LYS A 256 -18.78 1.80 18.62
CA LYS A 256 -19.63 2.92 19.06
C LYS A 256 -20.28 2.63 20.41
N GLN A 257 -20.71 1.38 20.66
CA GLN A 257 -21.24 0.99 21.95
C GLN A 257 -20.15 1.01 23.03
N GLU A 258 -18.96 0.47 22.75
CA GLU A 258 -17.82 0.47 23.66
C GLU A 258 -17.42 1.91 24.04
N ALA A 259 -17.42 2.85 23.11
CA ALA A 259 -17.15 4.26 23.40
C ALA A 259 -18.16 4.87 24.38
N LYS A 260 -19.45 4.45 24.30
CA LYS A 260 -20.48 4.87 25.27
C LYS A 260 -20.23 4.24 26.64
N ASP A 261 -19.94 2.95 26.69
CA ASP A 261 -19.74 2.20 27.92
C ASP A 261 -18.50 2.71 28.68
N LEU A 262 -17.50 3.20 27.93
CA LEU A 262 -16.28 3.86 28.48
C LEU A 262 -16.50 5.34 28.84
N GLY A 263 -17.67 5.92 28.55
CA GLY A 263 -17.98 7.32 28.85
C GLY A 263 -17.18 8.34 28.01
N ILE A 264 -16.78 7.96 26.79
CA ILE A 264 -15.98 8.82 25.89
C ILE A 264 -16.68 9.13 24.56
N ALA A 265 -17.94 8.76 24.40
CA ALA A 265 -18.65 8.86 23.13
C ALA A 265 -18.73 10.27 22.56
N ASP A 266 -18.75 11.30 23.41
CA ASP A 266 -18.73 12.73 23.06
C ASP A 266 -17.37 13.23 22.56
N ARG A 267 -16.30 12.48 22.79
CA ARG A 267 -14.92 12.78 22.36
C ARG A 267 -14.43 11.90 21.22
N VAL A 268 -15.22 10.92 20.76
CA VAL A 268 -14.87 9.97 19.69
C VAL A 268 -15.73 10.19 18.46
N ILE A 269 -15.11 10.41 17.33
CA ILE A 269 -15.75 10.71 16.05
C ILE A 269 -15.50 9.55 15.08
N PHE A 270 -16.57 8.89 14.65
CA PHE A 270 -16.53 7.89 13.59
C PHE A 270 -16.93 8.55 12.27
N THR A 271 -16.00 8.66 11.32
CA THR A 271 -16.26 9.39 10.07
C THR A 271 -16.88 8.53 8.98
N GLY A 272 -16.84 7.19 9.13
CA GLY A 272 -17.06 6.26 8.03
C GLY A 272 -15.92 6.29 7.01
N TYR A 273 -16.13 5.64 5.87
CA TYR A 273 -15.18 5.71 4.77
C TYR A 273 -15.14 7.12 4.16
N LEU A 274 -13.93 7.65 3.96
CA LEU A 274 -13.69 8.94 3.34
C LEU A 274 -12.75 8.80 2.16
N GLU A 275 -13.15 9.32 1.01
CA GLU A 275 -12.25 9.42 -0.16
C GLU A 275 -11.15 10.46 0.08
N ASP A 276 -11.48 11.52 0.79
CA ASP A 276 -10.58 12.63 1.08
C ASP A 276 -9.90 12.48 2.46
N LEU A 277 -9.42 11.27 2.74
CA LEU A 277 -8.70 10.94 3.97
C LEU A 277 -7.44 11.81 4.19
N PRO A 278 -6.63 12.17 3.16
CA PRO A 278 -5.44 12.99 3.38
C PRO A 278 -5.74 14.35 4.01
N ASN A 279 -6.80 15.04 3.57
CA ASN A 279 -7.18 16.32 4.14
C ASN A 279 -7.75 16.22 5.58
N LEU A 280 -8.39 15.10 5.92
CA LEU A 280 -8.75 14.80 7.30
C LEU A 280 -7.51 14.50 8.15
N MET A 281 -6.58 13.69 7.65
CA MET A 281 -5.35 13.33 8.37
C MET A 281 -4.46 14.55 8.64
N LYS A 282 -4.54 15.59 7.79
CA LYS A 282 -3.88 16.87 8.02
C LYS A 282 -4.24 17.48 9.37
N LEU A 283 -5.47 17.26 9.85
CA LEU A 283 -5.97 17.79 11.12
C LEU A 283 -5.46 17.04 12.36
N PHE A 284 -4.87 15.85 12.18
CA PHE A 284 -4.39 15.06 13.31
C PHE A 284 -3.08 15.60 13.88
N ASP A 285 -2.95 15.57 15.20
CA ASP A 285 -1.69 15.81 15.91
C ASP A 285 -0.90 14.54 16.12
N ILE A 286 -1.59 13.41 16.33
CA ILE A 286 -0.99 12.12 16.60
C ILE A 286 -1.75 11.06 15.78
N PHE A 287 -1.04 10.23 15.04
CA PHE A 287 -1.63 9.07 14.37
C PHE A 287 -1.45 7.82 15.21
N VAL A 288 -2.51 7.01 15.34
CA VAL A 288 -2.48 5.80 16.19
C VAL A 288 -2.82 4.57 15.36
N LEU A 289 -2.00 3.54 15.46
CA LEU A 289 -2.20 2.27 14.74
C LEU A 289 -2.10 1.08 15.71
N PRO A 290 -3.19 0.73 16.43
CA PRO A 290 -3.20 -0.26 17.49
C PRO A 290 -3.38 -1.69 16.97
N SER A 291 -2.94 -1.97 15.73
CA SER A 291 -3.19 -3.21 15.01
C SER A 291 -2.71 -4.45 15.78
N LEU A 292 -3.47 -5.54 15.64
CA LEU A 292 -3.09 -6.86 16.12
C LEU A 292 -2.39 -7.69 15.04
N GLN A 293 -2.64 -7.36 13.78
CA GLN A 293 -2.02 -7.98 12.61
C GLN A 293 -1.83 -6.94 11.52
N GLU A 294 -0.65 -6.87 10.96
CA GLU A 294 -0.30 -5.96 9.87
C GLU A 294 0.89 -6.52 9.08
N ALA A 295 0.91 -6.31 7.77
CA ALA A 295 2.13 -6.52 6.99
C ALA A 295 2.91 -5.19 6.92
N CYS A 296 2.61 -4.34 5.94
CA CYS A 296 3.19 -3.01 5.81
C CYS A 296 2.04 -1.99 5.68
N SER A 297 1.86 -1.15 6.69
CA SER A 297 0.72 -0.24 6.77
C SER A 297 0.86 0.96 5.85
N LEU A 298 0.00 1.06 4.83
CA LEU A 298 -0.09 2.26 4.00
C LEU A 298 -0.50 3.48 4.84
N ALA A 299 -1.45 3.32 5.78
CA ALA A 299 -1.93 4.40 6.61
C ALA A 299 -0.82 4.96 7.54
N CYS A 300 0.10 4.09 8.02
CA CYS A 300 1.28 4.53 8.74
C CYS A 300 2.19 5.41 7.86
N ALA A 301 2.49 4.94 6.65
CA ALA A 301 3.31 5.69 5.70
C ALA A 301 2.62 6.99 5.25
N GLU A 302 1.29 6.98 5.05
CA GLU A 302 0.47 8.17 4.76
C GLU A 302 0.54 9.19 5.90
N ALA A 303 0.48 8.75 7.17
CA ALA A 303 0.64 9.62 8.33
C ALA A 303 2.06 10.21 8.41
N MET A 304 3.08 9.39 8.22
CA MET A 304 4.48 9.83 8.21
C MET A 304 4.77 10.80 7.06
N SER A 305 4.14 10.63 5.88
CA SER A 305 4.27 11.54 4.75
C SER A 305 3.73 12.94 5.04
N GLN A 306 2.80 13.04 5.99
CA GLN A 306 2.25 14.31 6.48
C GLN A 306 2.91 14.80 7.76
N GLY A 307 4.01 14.20 8.17
CA GLY A 307 4.71 14.59 9.40
C GLY A 307 3.87 14.35 10.65
N LYS A 308 3.13 13.25 10.73
CA LYS A 308 2.40 12.89 11.95
C LYS A 308 3.25 11.94 12.79
N PRO A 309 3.49 12.23 14.08
CA PRO A 309 4.07 11.25 15.00
C PRO A 309 3.14 10.05 15.14
N VAL A 310 3.69 8.84 15.11
CA VAL A 310 2.91 7.60 15.11
C VAL A 310 3.07 6.87 16.44
N VAL A 311 1.95 6.43 17.04
CA VAL A 311 1.97 5.41 18.09
C VAL A 311 1.42 4.12 17.50
N GLY A 312 2.27 3.13 17.36
CA GLY A 312 1.92 1.84 16.75
C GLY A 312 2.20 0.64 17.67
N THR A 313 1.70 -0.50 17.29
CA THR A 313 1.97 -1.77 17.97
C THR A 313 3.15 -2.51 17.35
N CYS A 314 3.82 -3.35 18.15
CA CYS A 314 4.94 -4.20 17.72
C CYS A 314 4.44 -5.40 16.91
N VAL A 315 3.81 -5.16 15.74
CA VAL A 315 3.33 -6.23 14.85
C VAL A 315 3.75 -5.97 13.41
N GLY A 316 4.22 -7.01 12.72
CA GLY A 316 4.61 -6.96 11.32
C GLY A 316 5.50 -5.77 11.00
N GLY A 317 5.25 -5.13 9.87
CA GLY A 317 6.02 -3.99 9.40
C GLY A 317 5.79 -2.67 10.17
N ILE A 318 4.85 -2.58 11.13
CA ILE A 318 4.68 -1.35 11.93
C ILE A 318 5.97 -1.06 12.73
N ALA A 319 6.56 -2.10 13.35
CA ALA A 319 7.80 -1.95 14.12
C ALA A 319 9.01 -1.57 13.25
N GLU A 320 8.90 -1.78 11.94
CA GLU A 320 9.90 -1.36 10.96
C GLU A 320 9.64 0.06 10.45
N GLN A 321 8.36 0.43 10.29
CA GLN A 321 7.97 1.76 9.85
C GLN A 321 8.25 2.82 10.93
N VAL A 322 7.87 2.52 12.17
CA VAL A 322 8.05 3.43 13.31
C VAL A 322 9.32 3.06 14.07
N SER A 323 10.31 3.95 14.03
CA SER A 323 11.50 3.83 14.89
C SER A 323 11.16 4.31 16.29
N ASP A 324 11.10 3.37 17.26
CA ASP A 324 10.71 3.69 18.63
C ASP A 324 11.55 4.82 19.23
N ARG A 325 10.87 5.78 19.89
CA ARG A 325 11.44 6.98 20.50
C ARG A 325 12.19 7.93 19.54
N GLN A 326 12.11 7.69 18.23
CA GLN A 326 12.74 8.55 17.20
C GLN A 326 11.71 9.16 16.26
N THR A 327 10.76 8.35 15.76
CA THR A 327 9.71 8.79 14.84
C THR A 327 8.30 8.60 15.41
N GLY A 328 8.22 7.99 16.60
CA GLY A 328 7.00 7.65 17.29
C GLY A 328 7.26 6.73 18.46
N PHE A 329 6.23 6.02 18.90
CA PHE A 329 6.32 5.00 19.93
C PHE A 329 5.79 3.66 19.44
N ILE A 330 6.42 2.59 19.91
CA ILE A 330 5.97 1.21 19.71
C ILE A 330 5.55 0.61 21.07
N VAL A 331 4.34 0.05 21.11
CA VAL A 331 3.80 -0.65 22.28
C VAL A 331 3.44 -2.09 21.94
N MET A 332 3.25 -2.92 22.94
CA MET A 332 2.78 -4.30 22.71
C MET A 332 1.31 -4.30 22.25
N PRO A 333 0.92 -5.18 21.34
CA PRO A 333 -0.48 -5.34 20.98
C PRO A 333 -1.32 -5.80 22.17
N ARG A 334 -2.59 -5.42 22.22
CA ARG A 334 -3.53 -5.70 23.33
C ARG A 334 -3.13 -5.10 24.67
N ASP A 335 -2.32 -4.03 24.67
CA ASP A 335 -1.92 -3.31 25.88
C ASP A 335 -2.43 -1.87 25.85
N PRO A 336 -3.69 -1.63 26.26
CA PRO A 336 -4.26 -0.28 26.29
C PRO A 336 -3.63 0.61 27.37
N VAL A 337 -2.95 0.03 28.37
CA VAL A 337 -2.29 0.81 29.44
C VAL A 337 -1.01 1.45 28.90
N SER A 338 -0.13 0.65 28.29
CA SER A 338 1.09 1.18 27.66
C SER A 338 0.75 2.16 26.51
N LEU A 339 -0.30 1.86 25.73
CA LEU A 339 -0.77 2.76 24.70
C LEU A 339 -1.20 4.11 25.28
N ALA A 340 -2.00 4.11 26.35
CA ALA A 340 -2.43 5.34 27.02
C ALA A 340 -1.25 6.16 27.57
N VAL A 341 -0.24 5.52 28.16
CA VAL A 341 0.97 6.20 28.68
C VAL A 341 1.70 6.89 27.53
N LYS A 342 1.87 6.23 26.36
CA LYS A 342 2.57 6.82 25.21
C LYS A 342 1.77 7.92 24.53
N LEU A 343 0.45 7.79 24.50
CA LEU A 343 -0.43 8.88 24.05
C LEU A 343 -0.32 10.09 24.97
N ALA A 344 -0.39 9.90 26.30
CA ALA A 344 -0.26 10.99 27.26
C ALA A 344 1.09 11.71 27.16
N GLU A 345 2.19 10.98 26.93
CA GLU A 345 3.53 11.56 26.71
C GLU A 345 3.55 12.48 25.48
N LEU A 346 2.99 12.05 24.33
CA LEU A 346 2.90 12.90 23.15
C LEU A 346 1.89 14.04 23.29
N ILE A 347 0.80 13.86 24.02
CA ILE A 347 -0.19 14.91 24.25
C ILE A 347 0.43 16.05 25.05
N ALA A 348 1.21 15.72 26.09
CA ALA A 348 1.81 16.70 26.99
C ALA A 348 3.00 17.46 26.38
N ASP A 349 3.74 16.84 25.46
CA ASP A 349 5.00 17.37 24.92
C ASP A 349 4.90 17.67 23.41
N ARG A 350 4.70 18.97 23.09
CA ARG A 350 4.64 19.46 21.71
C ARG A 350 5.98 19.33 20.99
N ASP A 351 7.08 19.64 21.69
CA ASP A 351 8.42 19.58 21.07
C ASP A 351 8.78 18.14 20.70
N LEU A 352 8.33 17.18 21.51
CA LEU A 352 8.46 15.75 21.19
C LEU A 352 7.65 15.38 19.95
N ARG A 353 6.38 15.86 19.84
CA ARG A 353 5.57 15.65 18.64
C ARG A 353 6.25 16.21 17.41
N ASP A 354 6.73 17.45 17.45
CA ASP A 354 7.38 18.12 16.31
C ASP A 354 8.68 17.43 15.90
N ARG A 355 9.46 16.96 16.88
CA ARG A 355 10.68 16.15 16.61
C ARG A 355 10.35 14.82 15.94
N PHE A 356 9.36 14.09 16.44
CA PHE A 356 8.94 12.81 15.86
C PHE A 356 8.34 13.00 14.47
N ALA A 357 7.56 14.04 14.27
CA ALA A 357 7.00 14.43 12.98
C ALA A 357 8.09 14.64 11.92
N LYS A 358 9.10 15.44 12.23
CA LYS A 358 10.23 15.72 11.33
C LYS A 358 11.03 14.44 11.00
N ASN A 359 11.34 13.65 12.01
CA ASN A 359 12.07 12.40 11.81
C ASN A 359 11.24 11.36 11.04
N GLY A 360 9.94 11.28 11.34
CA GLY A 360 8.99 10.41 10.64
C GLY A 360 8.90 10.74 9.15
N TYR A 361 8.77 12.03 8.81
CA TYR A 361 8.77 12.48 7.43
C TYR A 361 10.08 12.15 6.71
N SER A 362 11.24 12.39 7.36
CA SER A 362 12.53 12.03 6.80
C SER A 362 12.64 10.52 6.50
N ARG A 363 12.18 9.67 7.44
CA ARG A 363 12.16 8.21 7.27
C ARG A 363 11.21 7.77 6.15
N TYR A 364 10.02 8.38 6.07
CA TYR A 364 9.10 8.17 4.96
C TYR A 364 9.78 8.42 3.60
N ARG A 365 10.42 9.59 3.44
CA ARG A 365 11.12 9.96 2.20
C ARG A 365 12.21 8.96 1.80
N GLN A 366 12.89 8.36 2.76
CA GLN A 366 13.99 7.43 2.52
C GLN A 366 13.53 6.00 2.22
N LEU A 367 12.41 5.55 2.78
CA LEU A 367 12.04 4.13 2.76
C LEU A 367 10.64 3.83 2.21
N PHE A 368 9.67 4.75 2.41
CA PHE A 368 8.25 4.49 2.18
C PHE A 368 7.61 5.44 1.18
N SER A 369 8.42 6.25 0.48
CA SER A 369 7.91 7.07 -0.61
C SER A 369 7.62 6.24 -1.84
N ASN A 370 6.64 6.71 -2.63
CA ASN A 370 6.25 6.04 -3.86
C ASN A 370 7.41 5.94 -4.85
N GLU A 371 8.26 6.97 -4.92
CA GLU A 371 9.43 7.03 -5.80
C GLU A 371 10.39 5.87 -5.51
N ILE A 372 10.71 5.62 -4.23
CA ILE A 372 11.61 4.53 -3.83
C ILE A 372 11.03 3.16 -4.18
N MET A 373 9.72 2.96 -3.95
CA MET A 373 9.06 1.70 -4.33
C MET A 373 9.08 1.49 -5.85
N LEU A 374 8.78 2.54 -6.63
CA LEU A 374 8.77 2.48 -8.09
C LEU A 374 10.17 2.19 -8.65
N GLU A 375 11.20 2.89 -8.16
CA GLU A 375 12.59 2.71 -8.58
C GLU A 375 13.05 1.27 -8.34
N LYS A 376 12.93 0.77 -7.10
CA LYS A 376 13.33 -0.61 -6.75
C LYS A 376 12.55 -1.67 -7.53
N THR A 377 11.26 -1.43 -7.77
CA THR A 377 10.44 -2.37 -8.55
C THR A 377 10.85 -2.37 -10.02
N ALA A 378 11.13 -1.20 -10.60
CA ALA A 378 11.61 -1.07 -11.97
C ALA A 378 12.98 -1.74 -12.17
N GLU A 379 13.91 -1.53 -11.24
CA GLU A 379 15.21 -2.21 -11.26
C GLU A 379 15.06 -3.74 -11.24
N LEU A 380 14.14 -4.25 -10.43
CA LEU A 380 13.88 -5.69 -10.38
C LEU A 380 13.25 -6.20 -11.67
N TYR A 381 12.32 -5.45 -12.30
CA TYR A 381 11.75 -5.81 -13.61
C TYR A 381 12.84 -5.90 -14.67
N ASP A 382 13.69 -4.89 -14.78
CA ASP A 382 14.79 -4.89 -15.79
C ASP A 382 15.73 -6.08 -15.60
N GLN A 383 16.13 -6.37 -14.36
CA GLN A 383 16.95 -7.56 -14.04
C GLN A 383 16.30 -8.89 -14.42
N MET A 384 14.96 -8.97 -14.40
CA MET A 384 14.22 -10.20 -14.76
C MET A 384 14.01 -10.33 -16.26
N ILE A 385 13.88 -9.23 -16.97
CA ILE A 385 13.59 -9.20 -18.42
C ILE A 385 14.87 -9.34 -19.26
N GLU A 386 16.03 -8.86 -18.75
CA GLU A 386 17.32 -8.91 -19.44
C GLU A 386 18.00 -10.30 -19.41
N LYS A 387 17.47 -11.23 -18.65
CA LYS A 387 17.93 -12.64 -18.58
C LYS A 387 17.35 -13.50 -19.67
#